data_0d8161757b44cf62dbaea6239fed924e
#
_entry.id   0d8161757b44cf62dbaea6239fed924e
#
_cell.length_a   1.000
_cell.length_b   1.000
_cell.length_c   1.000
_cell.angle_alpha   90.00
_cell.angle_beta   90.00
_cell.angle_gamma   90.00
#
_symmetry.space_group_name_H-M   'P 1'
#
loop_
_entity.id
_entity.type
_entity.pdbx_description
1 polymer ?
#
loop_
_entity_poly.entity_id
_entity_poly.type
_entity_poly.pdbx_seq_one_letter_code
_entity_poly.pdbx_strand_id
1 'polypeptide(L)'
;MFSNYTESGAPLMTDSARKERASFTLTPSHTTLANTIVRVIQSKVPTVGFRTEPPEQSEVHIQENTTPLPNEMLAHRIGMIPISVAAIDDFDPKKYRVELDIANPTQESRMVTTADMHVFIQDAEGWKDLGPEGTAAWFPVDAITKDPIMITHLRPQWSADSLEKIKFVAYPSVSTGEENVRYSPVCQCSYGLTIDPDRGRQEEFFQNWLKESKKINEQSQVNPAVLNNLKREWATLEIQRCYLVDDQNEPYSFDFEIETNGLMSVPAVVHRGIRETKKMLQQYQTLDMKLPANVRIQPALGHRKGVDVIFDNTEDHTLGNLLQTYLVERHIMADAAPRLTYAGYKMGHPLKKELTVEIGAETDTDMTARRAIVAVVRFLLGLLDTMERDWLTITGTAEQLQALPAPSPPNSRSTNNGSSNNGSNEEIAPALPPVPEPKARKGRGRGGL
;
A
#
# COMPACT_ATOMS: atom_id res chain seq x y z
N MET A 1 8.15 -0.93 20.96
CA MET A 1 8.68 -1.26 19.66
C MET A 1 8.51 -0.12 18.65
N PHE A 2 7.40 0.59 18.65
CA PHE A 2 7.19 1.76 17.78
C PHE A 2 7.59 3.06 18.47
N SER A 3 8.18 3.99 17.73
CA SER A 3 8.59 5.32 18.20
C SER A 3 8.55 6.34 17.06
N ASN A 4 8.75 7.63 17.39
CA ASN A 4 8.83 8.72 16.43
C ASN A 4 7.64 8.81 15.46
N TYR A 5 6.44 8.41 15.92
CA TYR A 5 5.24 8.48 15.09
C TYR A 5 4.88 9.94 14.78
N THR A 6 4.82 10.26 13.50
CA THR A 6 4.40 11.57 13.02
C THR A 6 3.47 11.43 11.82
N GLU A 7 2.36 12.15 11.84
CA GLU A 7 1.44 12.24 10.72
C GLU A 7 1.63 13.55 9.97
N SER A 8 1.61 13.48 8.65
CA SER A 8 1.64 14.63 7.77
C SER A 8 0.51 14.57 6.76
N GLY A 9 -0.07 15.70 6.41
CA GLY A 9 -0.93 15.81 5.23
C GLY A 9 -0.10 15.69 3.96
N ALA A 10 -0.76 15.53 2.80
CA ALA A 10 -0.07 15.60 1.52
C ALA A 10 0.69 16.94 1.41
N PRO A 11 1.89 16.99 0.75
CA PRO A 11 2.77 18.16 0.76
C PRO A 11 2.16 19.47 0.29
N LEU A 12 1.02 19.42 -0.42
CA LEU A 12 0.28 20.57 -0.96
C LEU A 12 -0.92 20.98 -0.09
N MET A 13 -1.12 20.35 1.09
CA MET A 13 -2.33 20.54 1.88
C MET A 13 -1.99 21.02 3.29
N THR A 14 -2.03 22.32 3.49
CA THR A 14 -1.88 22.95 4.80
C THR A 14 -3.11 22.80 5.71
N ASP A 15 -4.26 22.35 5.17
CA ASP A 15 -5.56 22.38 5.88
C ASP A 15 -6.40 21.10 5.75
N SER A 16 -5.83 19.95 5.29
CA SER A 16 -6.65 18.76 5.18
C SER A 16 -6.79 18.04 6.53
N ALA A 17 -8.05 17.81 6.91
CA ALA A 17 -8.41 16.98 8.06
C ALA A 17 -7.99 15.49 7.87
N ARG A 18 -7.55 15.08 6.68
CA ARG A 18 -7.07 13.75 6.35
C ARG A 18 -5.55 13.73 6.36
N LYS A 19 -5.00 13.00 7.29
CA LYS A 19 -3.58 12.70 7.37
C LYS A 19 -3.33 11.38 6.66
N GLU A 20 -3.00 11.47 5.37
CA GLU A 20 -2.82 10.31 4.49
C GLU A 20 -1.43 9.71 4.55
N ARG A 21 -0.47 10.42 5.15
CA ARG A 21 0.92 10.01 5.27
C ARG A 21 1.36 10.01 6.72
N ALA A 22 2.10 8.99 7.10
CA ALA A 22 2.77 8.95 8.40
C ALA A 22 4.15 8.28 8.28
N SER A 23 5.02 8.68 9.19
CA SER A 23 6.32 8.05 9.41
C SER A 23 6.45 7.60 10.86
N PHE A 24 7.15 6.50 11.07
CA PHE A 24 7.47 5.97 12.39
C PHE A 24 8.70 5.08 12.34
N THR A 25 9.34 4.87 13.49
CA THR A 25 10.48 3.98 13.63
C THR A 25 10.04 2.69 14.33
N LEU A 26 10.40 1.53 13.76
CA LEU A 26 10.23 0.21 14.36
C LEU A 26 11.58 -0.28 14.89
N THR A 27 11.72 -0.36 16.23
CA THR A 27 12.97 -0.75 16.89
C THR A 27 12.69 -1.31 18.31
N PRO A 28 13.44 -2.34 18.80
CA PRO A 28 14.26 -3.24 18.00
C PRO A 28 13.40 -4.20 17.16
N SER A 29 13.85 -4.54 15.96
CA SER A 29 13.17 -5.48 15.09
C SER A 29 14.17 -6.15 14.13
N HIS A 30 13.72 -7.18 13.43
CA HIS A 30 14.48 -7.86 12.39
C HIS A 30 14.02 -7.41 11.00
N THR A 31 14.94 -7.33 10.03
CA THR A 31 14.64 -6.95 8.63
C THR A 31 13.50 -7.78 8.03
N THR A 32 13.47 -9.07 8.30
CA THR A 32 12.43 -9.99 7.81
C THR A 32 11.05 -9.59 8.33
N LEU A 33 10.93 -9.21 9.61
CA LEU A 33 9.65 -8.78 10.19
C LEU A 33 9.21 -7.42 9.62
N ALA A 34 10.15 -6.46 9.50
CA ALA A 34 9.87 -5.16 8.86
C ALA A 34 9.35 -5.35 7.43
N ASN A 35 10.03 -6.18 6.63
CA ASN A 35 9.60 -6.49 5.27
C ASN A 35 8.25 -7.24 5.23
N THR A 36 8.01 -8.15 6.18
CA THR A 36 6.74 -8.86 6.29
C THR A 36 5.58 -7.89 6.47
N ILE A 37 5.70 -6.93 7.38
CA ILE A 37 4.66 -5.91 7.63
C ILE A 37 4.38 -5.09 6.37
N VAL A 38 5.41 -4.61 5.65
CA VAL A 38 5.25 -3.89 4.38
C VAL A 38 4.51 -4.74 3.36
N ARG A 39 4.96 -5.97 3.15
CA ARG A 39 4.36 -6.89 2.16
C ARG A 39 2.89 -7.21 2.48
N VAL A 40 2.58 -7.48 3.75
CA VAL A 40 1.22 -7.77 4.19
C VAL A 40 0.32 -6.54 4.04
N ILE A 41 0.79 -5.34 4.39
CA ILE A 41 0.03 -4.09 4.17
C ILE A 41 -0.33 -3.92 2.70
N GLN A 42 0.63 -4.11 1.79
CA GLN A 42 0.43 -3.91 0.35
C GLN A 42 -0.48 -4.96 -0.29
N SER A 43 -0.42 -6.22 0.18
CA SER A 43 -0.99 -7.35 -0.55
C SER A 43 -2.11 -8.10 0.17
N LYS A 44 -2.20 -8.05 1.50
CA LYS A 44 -3.12 -8.91 2.28
C LYS A 44 -4.16 -8.14 3.09
N VAL A 45 -4.06 -6.82 3.19
CA VAL A 45 -5.09 -6.00 3.85
C VAL A 45 -6.30 -5.91 2.92
N PRO A 46 -7.49 -6.35 3.36
CA PRO A 46 -8.68 -6.31 2.53
C PRO A 46 -9.21 -4.89 2.35
N THR A 47 -9.72 -4.60 1.15
CA THR A 47 -10.45 -3.37 0.82
C THR A 47 -11.68 -3.68 -0.04
N VAL A 48 -12.54 -2.68 -0.22
CA VAL A 48 -13.71 -2.78 -1.10
C VAL A 48 -13.39 -2.11 -2.44
N GLY A 49 -13.81 -2.77 -3.52
CA GLY A 49 -13.66 -2.26 -4.87
C GLY A 49 -14.64 -2.93 -5.83
N PHE A 50 -14.57 -2.60 -7.12
CA PHE A 50 -15.31 -3.29 -8.17
C PHE A 50 -14.35 -4.21 -8.94
N ARG A 51 -14.63 -5.52 -8.93
CA ARG A 51 -13.88 -6.48 -9.75
C ARG A 51 -14.27 -6.31 -11.22
N THR A 52 -13.28 -6.25 -12.07
CA THR A 52 -13.48 -6.14 -13.53
C THR A 52 -12.67 -7.14 -14.33
N GLU A 53 -11.83 -7.90 -13.66
CA GLU A 53 -10.93 -8.89 -14.25
C GLU A 53 -10.99 -10.22 -13.48
N PRO A 54 -10.99 -11.37 -14.18
CA PRO A 54 -11.15 -11.51 -15.62
C PRO A 54 -12.58 -11.09 -16.07
N PRO A 55 -12.79 -10.79 -17.38
CA PRO A 55 -14.08 -10.26 -17.87
C PRO A 55 -15.30 -11.12 -17.49
N GLU A 56 -15.12 -12.44 -17.43
CA GLU A 56 -16.20 -13.39 -17.06
C GLU A 56 -16.64 -13.26 -15.60
N GLN A 57 -15.80 -12.68 -14.76
CA GLN A 57 -16.07 -12.44 -13.34
C GLN A 57 -16.27 -10.96 -13.03
N SER A 58 -16.42 -10.13 -14.07
CA SER A 58 -16.66 -8.70 -13.89
C SER A 58 -17.96 -8.45 -13.12
N GLU A 59 -17.86 -7.65 -12.08
CA GLU A 59 -18.98 -7.17 -11.27
C GLU A 59 -19.51 -5.81 -11.75
N VAL A 60 -18.91 -5.26 -12.82
CA VAL A 60 -19.37 -4.04 -13.51
C VAL A 60 -20.07 -4.43 -14.80
N HIS A 61 -21.38 -4.26 -14.83
CA HIS A 61 -22.24 -4.64 -15.96
C HIS A 61 -22.69 -3.40 -16.71
N ILE A 62 -22.04 -3.12 -17.86
CA ILE A 62 -22.40 -2.01 -18.74
C ILE A 62 -23.62 -2.43 -19.57
N GLN A 63 -24.76 -1.79 -19.34
CA GLN A 63 -26.03 -2.07 -20.00
C GLN A 63 -26.19 -1.28 -21.31
N GLU A 64 -25.83 0.02 -21.27
CA GLU A 64 -25.83 0.90 -22.43
C GLU A 64 -24.58 1.77 -22.42
N ASN A 65 -23.94 1.87 -23.58
CA ASN A 65 -22.78 2.75 -23.77
C ASN A 65 -22.74 3.22 -25.23
N THR A 66 -22.99 4.50 -25.43
CA THR A 66 -22.86 5.14 -26.76
C THR A 66 -21.71 6.12 -26.78
N THR A 67 -20.86 6.12 -25.74
CA THR A 67 -19.64 6.93 -25.68
C THR A 67 -18.52 6.34 -26.58
N PRO A 68 -17.49 7.12 -26.91
CA PRO A 68 -16.34 6.61 -27.67
C PRO A 68 -15.50 5.55 -26.93
N LEU A 69 -15.65 5.42 -25.62
CA LEU A 69 -14.91 4.45 -24.84
C LEU A 69 -15.53 3.05 -24.99
N PRO A 70 -14.77 2.01 -25.34
CA PRO A 70 -15.26 0.64 -25.32
C PRO A 70 -15.60 0.19 -23.90
N ASN A 71 -16.52 -0.79 -23.79
CA ASN A 71 -17.05 -1.25 -22.52
C ASN A 71 -15.96 -1.74 -21.54
N GLU A 72 -14.94 -2.42 -22.06
CA GLU A 72 -13.83 -2.94 -21.26
C GLU A 72 -13.03 -1.80 -20.60
N MET A 73 -12.74 -0.74 -21.36
CA MET A 73 -12.02 0.42 -20.82
C MET A 73 -12.88 1.19 -19.82
N LEU A 74 -14.19 1.30 -20.08
CA LEU A 74 -15.12 1.94 -19.16
C LEU A 74 -15.25 1.15 -17.86
N ALA A 75 -15.42 -0.18 -17.95
CA ALA A 75 -15.46 -1.05 -16.79
C ALA A 75 -14.16 -0.97 -15.98
N HIS A 76 -13.00 -0.98 -16.65
CA HIS A 76 -11.70 -0.83 -15.99
C HIS A 76 -11.60 0.51 -15.24
N ARG A 77 -12.04 1.64 -15.84
CA ARG A 77 -12.05 2.95 -15.16
C ARG A 77 -12.95 2.96 -13.94
N ILE A 78 -14.15 2.36 -14.04
CA ILE A 78 -15.07 2.21 -12.91
C ILE A 78 -14.43 1.34 -11.82
N GLY A 79 -13.77 0.26 -12.20
CA GLY A 79 -13.05 -0.62 -11.29
C GLY A 79 -11.89 0.04 -10.52
N MET A 80 -11.35 1.14 -11.03
CA MET A 80 -10.28 1.90 -10.36
C MET A 80 -10.81 2.95 -9.37
N ILE A 81 -12.14 3.14 -9.27
CA ILE A 81 -12.72 4.07 -8.31
C ILE A 81 -12.61 3.49 -6.90
N PRO A 82 -11.95 4.18 -5.98
CA PRO A 82 -11.84 3.73 -4.61
C PRO A 82 -13.18 3.85 -3.88
N ILE A 83 -13.54 2.82 -3.11
CA ILE A 83 -14.78 2.76 -2.32
C ILE A 83 -14.45 2.88 -0.84
N SER A 84 -15.03 3.89 -0.18
CA SER A 84 -14.88 4.11 1.26
C SER A 84 -16.00 3.41 2.03
N VAL A 85 -15.64 2.51 2.95
CA VAL A 85 -16.59 1.85 3.86
C VAL A 85 -16.12 1.98 5.31
N ALA A 86 -17.06 2.27 6.21
CA ALA A 86 -16.76 2.55 7.61
C ALA A 86 -16.22 1.31 8.35
N ALA A 87 -16.79 0.13 8.12
CA ALA A 87 -16.42 -1.12 8.79
C ALA A 87 -16.32 -2.24 7.76
N ILE A 88 -15.11 -2.50 7.29
CA ILE A 88 -14.87 -3.54 6.28
C ILE A 88 -15.09 -4.95 6.84
N ASP A 89 -14.85 -5.16 8.13
CA ASP A 89 -14.99 -6.47 8.78
C ASP A 89 -16.47 -6.94 8.82
N ASP A 90 -17.42 -5.99 8.87
CA ASP A 90 -18.86 -6.24 8.88
C ASP A 90 -19.53 -5.98 7.52
N PHE A 91 -18.75 -5.65 6.50
CA PHE A 91 -19.26 -5.30 5.19
C PHE A 91 -19.69 -6.54 4.40
N ASP A 92 -21.01 -6.62 4.10
CA ASP A 92 -21.55 -7.66 3.22
C ASP A 92 -21.77 -7.08 1.81
N PRO A 93 -20.90 -7.39 0.84
CA PRO A 93 -20.97 -6.83 -0.50
C PRO A 93 -22.29 -7.15 -1.22
N LYS A 94 -22.95 -8.27 -0.88
CA LYS A 94 -24.22 -8.69 -1.51
C LYS A 94 -25.39 -7.78 -1.20
N LYS A 95 -25.28 -6.99 -0.14
CA LYS A 95 -26.32 -6.03 0.27
C LYS A 95 -26.25 -4.70 -0.47
N TYR A 96 -25.28 -4.50 -1.34
CA TYR A 96 -25.06 -3.22 -1.99
C TYR A 96 -24.99 -3.37 -3.50
N ARG A 97 -25.47 -2.36 -4.21
CA ARG A 97 -25.23 -2.16 -5.64
C ARG A 97 -25.11 -0.68 -5.96
N VAL A 98 -24.39 -0.38 -7.01
CA VAL A 98 -24.21 0.98 -7.50
C VAL A 98 -24.74 1.07 -8.92
N GLU A 99 -25.54 2.09 -9.21
CA GLU A 99 -26.15 2.29 -10.53
C GLU A 99 -25.79 3.69 -11.06
N LEU A 100 -25.73 3.77 -12.36
CA LEU A 100 -25.63 5.03 -13.08
C LEU A 100 -26.47 4.91 -14.38
N ASP A 101 -27.34 5.91 -14.61
CA ASP A 101 -28.15 6.01 -15.85
C ASP A 101 -28.20 7.48 -16.27
N ILE A 102 -27.36 7.89 -17.21
CA ILE A 102 -27.21 9.28 -17.62
C ILE A 102 -27.13 9.39 -19.14
N ALA A 103 -27.86 10.38 -19.67
CA ALA A 103 -27.78 10.82 -21.06
C ALA A 103 -27.46 12.31 -21.14
N ASN A 104 -26.92 12.76 -22.26
CA ASN A 104 -26.64 14.17 -22.50
C ASN A 104 -27.51 14.74 -23.65
N PRO A 105 -28.72 15.23 -23.37
CA PRO A 105 -29.58 15.83 -24.38
C PRO A 105 -29.23 17.28 -24.68
N THR A 106 -28.14 17.83 -24.12
CA THR A 106 -27.76 19.24 -24.25
C THR A 106 -26.78 19.45 -25.40
N GLN A 107 -26.62 20.70 -25.82
CA GLN A 107 -25.61 21.10 -26.83
C GLN A 107 -24.24 21.39 -26.20
N GLU A 108 -24.07 21.12 -24.92
CA GLU A 108 -22.79 21.24 -24.21
C GLU A 108 -22.26 19.89 -23.80
N SER A 109 -20.94 19.76 -23.65
CA SER A 109 -20.33 18.56 -23.14
C SER A 109 -20.65 18.36 -21.67
N ARG A 110 -21.09 17.15 -21.26
CA ARG A 110 -21.40 16.81 -19.88
C ARG A 110 -20.33 15.89 -19.30
N MET A 111 -19.71 16.32 -18.21
CA MET A 111 -18.85 15.45 -17.42
C MET A 111 -19.68 14.52 -16.54
N VAL A 112 -19.41 13.23 -16.60
CA VAL A 112 -20.01 12.21 -15.74
C VAL A 112 -19.01 11.85 -14.65
N THR A 113 -19.46 11.89 -13.40
CA THR A 113 -18.63 11.73 -12.21
C THR A 113 -19.24 10.74 -11.23
N THR A 114 -18.50 10.42 -10.15
CA THR A 114 -19.03 9.60 -9.06
C THR A 114 -20.20 10.24 -8.30
N ALA A 115 -20.39 11.56 -8.39
CA ALA A 115 -21.55 12.25 -7.80
C ALA A 115 -22.86 11.96 -8.55
N ASP A 116 -22.77 11.49 -9.80
CA ASP A 116 -23.92 11.08 -10.61
C ASP A 116 -24.35 9.61 -10.35
N MET A 117 -23.58 8.86 -9.55
CA MET A 117 -23.92 7.49 -9.18
C MET A 117 -24.98 7.46 -8.07
N HIS A 118 -25.68 6.33 -7.99
CA HIS A 118 -26.61 6.01 -6.92
C HIS A 118 -26.20 4.72 -6.23
N VAL A 119 -26.05 4.77 -4.90
CA VAL A 119 -25.72 3.61 -4.07
C VAL A 119 -26.99 3.08 -3.42
N PHE A 120 -27.27 1.81 -3.63
CA PHE A 120 -28.45 1.14 -3.07
C PHE A 120 -28.01 0.13 -2.02
N ILE A 121 -28.80 0.04 -0.94
CA ILE A 121 -28.70 -1.02 0.06
C ILE A 121 -29.93 -1.91 -0.01
N GLN A 122 -29.75 -3.22 0.12
CA GLN A 122 -30.85 -4.20 0.21
C GLN A 122 -31.26 -4.35 1.66
N ASP A 123 -32.52 -4.03 1.95
CA ASP A 123 -33.17 -4.31 3.24
C ASP A 123 -34.32 -5.29 3.09
N ALA A 124 -35.13 -5.51 4.14
CA ALA A 124 -36.26 -6.40 4.13
C ALA A 124 -37.39 -5.98 3.16
N GLU A 125 -37.46 -4.70 2.80
CA GLU A 125 -38.47 -4.12 1.91
C GLU A 125 -38.01 -4.05 0.44
N GLY A 126 -36.70 -4.30 0.19
CA GLY A 126 -36.07 -4.27 -1.15
C GLY A 126 -34.88 -3.38 -1.25
N TRP A 127 -34.62 -2.86 -2.45
CA TRP A 127 -33.49 -1.97 -2.71
C TRP A 127 -33.85 -0.51 -2.39
N LYS A 128 -33.11 0.08 -1.47
CA LYS A 128 -33.28 1.47 -1.03
C LYS A 128 -32.09 2.30 -1.43
N ASP A 129 -32.31 3.44 -2.10
CA ASP A 129 -31.25 4.41 -2.42
C ASP A 129 -30.76 5.11 -1.14
N LEU A 130 -29.45 5.17 -0.95
CA LEU A 130 -28.82 5.88 0.17
C LEU A 130 -28.81 7.40 -0.03
N GLY A 131 -29.19 7.87 -1.20
CA GLY A 131 -29.23 9.29 -1.57
C GLY A 131 -27.84 9.91 -1.77
N PRO A 132 -27.78 11.22 -2.07
CA PRO A 132 -26.54 11.93 -2.38
C PRO A 132 -25.50 11.88 -1.25
N GLU A 133 -25.93 11.94 0.01
CA GLU A 133 -25.04 11.87 1.16
C GLU A 133 -24.40 10.48 1.31
N GLY A 134 -25.18 9.42 1.09
CA GLY A 134 -24.69 8.06 1.08
C GLY A 134 -23.70 7.83 -0.06
N THR A 135 -24.00 8.32 -1.25
CA THR A 135 -23.10 8.26 -2.40
C THR A 135 -21.78 9.03 -2.14
N ALA A 136 -21.84 10.22 -1.56
CA ALA A 136 -20.66 11.01 -1.20
C ALA A 136 -19.81 10.33 -0.10
N ALA A 137 -20.44 9.58 0.80
CA ALA A 137 -19.71 8.79 1.81
C ALA A 137 -18.93 7.63 1.18
N TRP A 138 -19.50 6.99 0.16
CA TRP A 138 -18.86 5.90 -0.57
C TRP A 138 -17.75 6.37 -1.50
N PHE A 139 -17.97 7.48 -2.20
CA PHE A 139 -17.07 8.05 -3.19
C PHE A 139 -16.61 9.45 -2.74
N PRO A 140 -15.64 9.52 -1.84
CA PRO A 140 -15.17 10.81 -1.36
C PRO A 140 -14.58 11.65 -2.49
N VAL A 141 -14.82 12.94 -2.44
CA VAL A 141 -14.25 13.91 -3.38
C VAL A 141 -12.75 14.04 -3.16
N ASP A 142 -12.03 14.46 -4.21
CA ASP A 142 -10.61 14.79 -4.10
C ASP A 142 -10.37 15.82 -3.00
N ALA A 143 -9.38 15.57 -2.18
CA ALA A 143 -9.15 16.36 -0.98
C ALA A 143 -8.65 17.79 -1.31
N ILE A 144 -8.02 17.99 -2.46
CA ILE A 144 -7.46 19.29 -2.91
C ILE A 144 -8.48 20.08 -3.74
N THR A 145 -8.92 19.47 -4.85
CA THR A 145 -9.82 20.17 -5.80
C THR A 145 -11.26 20.20 -5.33
N LYS A 146 -11.64 19.31 -4.39
CA LYS A 146 -13.01 19.08 -3.94
C LYS A 146 -13.95 18.61 -5.06
N ASP A 147 -13.38 18.11 -6.15
CA ASP A 147 -14.15 17.56 -7.26
C ASP A 147 -14.41 16.06 -7.07
N PRO A 148 -15.57 15.55 -7.51
CA PRO A 148 -15.83 14.12 -7.57
C PRO A 148 -14.99 13.46 -8.67
N ILE A 149 -14.77 12.15 -8.57
CA ILE A 149 -13.94 11.39 -9.52
C ILE A 149 -14.65 11.34 -10.89
N MET A 150 -13.95 11.77 -11.94
CA MET A 150 -14.46 11.75 -13.31
C MET A 150 -14.45 10.32 -13.90
N ILE A 151 -15.60 9.89 -14.42
CA ILE A 151 -15.76 8.61 -15.12
C ILE A 151 -15.55 8.78 -16.62
N THR A 152 -16.32 9.68 -17.25
CA THR A 152 -16.25 9.96 -18.69
C THR A 152 -16.84 11.33 -19.02
N HIS A 153 -16.74 11.71 -20.29
CA HIS A 153 -17.44 12.87 -20.85
C HIS A 153 -18.44 12.40 -21.90
N LEU A 154 -19.68 12.91 -21.84
CA LEU A 154 -20.68 12.75 -22.88
C LEU A 154 -20.62 13.96 -23.82
N ARG A 155 -20.55 13.71 -25.12
CA ARG A 155 -20.51 14.76 -26.14
C ARG A 155 -21.85 15.48 -26.26
N PRO A 156 -21.86 16.71 -26.81
CA PRO A 156 -23.08 17.44 -27.12
C PRO A 156 -23.97 16.68 -28.09
N GLN A 157 -25.28 16.79 -27.92
CA GLN A 157 -26.24 16.26 -28.89
C GLN A 157 -26.39 17.22 -30.06
N TRP A 158 -26.00 16.78 -31.27
CA TRP A 158 -26.13 17.56 -32.50
C TRP A 158 -27.36 17.17 -33.33
N SER A 159 -27.88 15.95 -33.16
CA SER A 159 -29.06 15.43 -33.83
C SER A 159 -29.81 14.46 -32.89
N ALA A 160 -31.04 14.11 -33.25
CA ALA A 160 -31.81 13.16 -32.47
C ALA A 160 -31.11 11.80 -32.27
N ASP A 161 -30.33 11.37 -33.28
CA ASP A 161 -29.62 10.08 -33.27
C ASP A 161 -28.22 10.17 -32.60
N SER A 162 -27.75 11.37 -32.20
CA SER A 162 -26.42 11.56 -31.62
C SER A 162 -26.44 11.64 -30.10
N LEU A 163 -27.50 11.18 -29.44
CA LEU A 163 -27.61 11.15 -28.00
C LEU A 163 -26.59 10.18 -27.38
N GLU A 164 -25.63 10.74 -26.63
CA GLU A 164 -24.74 9.92 -25.84
C GLU A 164 -25.34 9.57 -24.49
N LYS A 165 -25.27 8.27 -24.16
CA LYS A 165 -25.80 7.71 -22.94
C LYS A 165 -24.85 6.68 -22.35
N ILE A 166 -24.83 6.61 -21.04
CA ILE A 166 -24.14 5.58 -20.29
C ILE A 166 -25.08 5.04 -19.19
N LYS A 167 -25.18 3.71 -19.14
CA LYS A 167 -25.92 3.00 -18.09
C LYS A 167 -25.15 1.78 -17.65
N PHE A 168 -24.92 1.65 -16.36
CA PHE A 168 -24.31 0.46 -15.77
C PHE A 168 -24.85 0.16 -14.39
N VAL A 169 -24.66 -1.10 -13.97
CA VAL A 169 -24.84 -1.58 -12.61
C VAL A 169 -23.56 -2.24 -12.16
N ALA A 170 -23.06 -1.88 -10.98
CA ALA A 170 -21.84 -2.42 -10.40
C ALA A 170 -22.11 -2.97 -8.99
N TYR A 171 -21.50 -4.11 -8.69
CA TYR A 171 -21.57 -4.74 -7.38
C TYR A 171 -20.20 -4.66 -6.71
N PRO A 172 -20.13 -4.17 -5.46
CA PRO A 172 -18.86 -4.13 -4.74
C PRO A 172 -18.39 -5.53 -4.38
N SER A 173 -17.08 -5.69 -4.25
CA SER A 173 -16.45 -6.91 -3.74
C SER A 173 -15.36 -6.57 -2.74
N VAL A 174 -15.12 -7.48 -1.80
CA VAL A 174 -14.01 -7.40 -0.85
C VAL A 174 -12.87 -8.26 -1.38
N SER A 175 -11.71 -7.68 -1.56
CA SER A 175 -10.50 -8.40 -1.96
C SER A 175 -9.24 -7.71 -1.45
N THR A 176 -8.09 -8.19 -1.88
CA THR A 176 -6.78 -7.75 -1.40
C THR A 176 -5.87 -7.35 -2.56
N GLY A 177 -4.81 -6.61 -2.27
CA GLY A 177 -3.79 -6.22 -3.25
C GLY A 177 -3.11 -7.41 -3.94
N GLU A 178 -3.19 -8.63 -3.38
CA GLU A 178 -2.70 -9.85 -4.02
C GLU A 178 -3.51 -10.23 -5.27
N GLU A 179 -4.84 -10.00 -5.26
CA GLU A 179 -5.68 -10.21 -6.43
C GLU A 179 -5.43 -9.13 -7.49
N ASN A 180 -5.50 -7.87 -7.07
CA ASN A 180 -5.28 -6.73 -7.96
C ASN A 180 -4.90 -5.49 -7.14
N VAL A 181 -3.98 -4.67 -7.66
CA VAL A 181 -3.49 -3.46 -6.99
C VAL A 181 -4.59 -2.44 -6.66
N ARG A 182 -5.75 -2.48 -7.34
CA ARG A 182 -6.91 -1.64 -7.01
C ARG A 182 -7.42 -1.81 -5.58
N TYR A 183 -7.19 -3.00 -5.01
CA TYR A 183 -7.53 -3.32 -3.63
C TYR A 183 -6.41 -2.98 -2.63
N SER A 184 -5.28 -2.41 -3.07
CA SER A 184 -4.25 -1.97 -2.13
C SER A 184 -4.73 -0.73 -1.36
N PRO A 185 -4.64 -0.72 -0.02
CA PRO A 185 -5.02 0.44 0.79
C PRO A 185 -3.98 1.56 0.78
N VAL A 186 -2.81 1.32 0.20
CA VAL A 186 -1.67 2.23 0.24
C VAL A 186 -1.17 2.58 -1.14
N CYS A 187 -0.79 3.86 -1.31
CA CYS A 187 -0.07 4.35 -2.48
C CYS A 187 1.43 4.11 -2.32
N GLN A 188 1.95 4.28 -1.09
CA GLN A 188 3.32 4.00 -0.73
C GLN A 188 3.35 3.28 0.62
N CYS A 189 4.17 2.24 0.73
CA CYS A 189 4.52 1.60 1.98
C CYS A 189 5.95 1.08 1.84
N SER A 190 6.88 1.72 2.53
CA SER A 190 8.30 1.43 2.45
C SER A 190 8.97 1.63 3.80
N TYR A 191 10.16 1.07 3.95
CA TYR A 191 11.03 1.36 5.09
C TYR A 191 12.46 1.58 4.62
N GLY A 192 13.19 2.41 5.37
CA GLY A 192 14.63 2.56 5.29
C GLY A 192 15.31 2.04 6.56
N LEU A 193 16.61 1.88 6.53
CA LEU A 193 17.41 1.61 7.73
C LEU A 193 17.62 2.91 8.49
N THR A 194 17.42 2.89 9.81
CA THR A 194 17.61 4.09 10.63
C THR A 194 19.08 4.50 10.64
N ILE A 195 19.35 5.73 10.23
CA ILE A 195 20.72 6.27 10.19
C ILE A 195 21.29 6.33 11.60
N ASP A 196 22.53 5.89 11.75
CA ASP A 196 23.25 5.98 13.01
C ASP A 196 23.53 7.45 13.35
N PRO A 197 23.04 7.97 14.49
CA PRO A 197 23.27 9.35 14.88
C PRO A 197 24.69 9.64 15.36
N ASP A 198 25.53 8.62 15.56
CA ASP A 198 26.90 8.79 16.01
C ASP A 198 27.76 9.50 14.93
N ARG A 199 28.12 10.74 15.20
CA ARG A 199 28.93 11.55 14.30
C ARG A 199 30.33 10.98 14.06
N GLY A 200 30.89 10.27 15.04
CA GLY A 200 32.18 9.63 14.91
C GLY A 200 32.16 8.54 13.85
N ARG A 201 31.14 7.68 13.93
CA ARG A 201 30.91 6.62 12.96
C ARG A 201 30.55 7.15 11.57
N GLN A 202 29.72 8.19 11.50
CA GLN A 202 29.40 8.86 10.23
C GLN A 202 30.64 9.45 9.56
N GLU A 203 31.54 10.07 10.32
CA GLU A 203 32.81 10.62 9.78
C GLU A 203 33.74 9.51 9.31
N GLU A 204 33.85 8.40 10.03
CA GLU A 204 34.63 7.23 9.60
C GLU A 204 34.08 6.66 8.27
N PHE A 205 32.78 6.49 8.14
CA PHE A 205 32.14 6.04 6.90
C PHE A 205 32.36 7.03 5.75
N PHE A 206 32.31 8.35 6.03
CA PHE A 206 32.57 9.37 5.05
C PHE A 206 34.04 9.32 4.56
N GLN A 207 35.02 9.14 5.47
CA GLN A 207 36.45 9.00 5.11
C GLN A 207 36.65 7.74 4.26
N ASN A 208 36.08 6.62 4.64
CA ASN A 208 36.17 5.37 3.88
C ASN A 208 35.57 5.55 2.47
N TRP A 209 34.42 6.20 2.35
CA TRP A 209 33.80 6.50 1.06
C TRP A 209 34.68 7.41 0.19
N LEU A 210 35.27 8.47 0.75
CA LEU A 210 36.21 9.34 0.04
C LEU A 210 37.40 8.53 -0.49
N LYS A 211 37.97 7.66 0.33
CA LYS A 211 39.13 6.85 -0.03
C LYS A 211 38.81 5.80 -1.08
N GLU A 212 37.72 5.05 -0.90
CA GLU A 212 37.38 3.91 -1.75
C GLU A 212 36.70 4.32 -3.05
N SER A 213 35.71 5.21 -2.97
CA SER A 213 34.90 5.60 -4.13
C SER A 213 35.47 6.80 -4.89
N LYS A 214 35.98 7.81 -4.18
CA LYS A 214 36.47 9.03 -4.80
C LYS A 214 37.99 9.03 -4.98
N LYS A 215 38.72 8.04 -4.43
CA LYS A 215 40.20 7.93 -4.47
C LYS A 215 40.93 9.14 -3.85
N ILE A 216 40.32 9.74 -2.82
CA ILE A 216 40.86 10.89 -2.08
C ILE A 216 41.35 10.37 -0.74
N ASN A 217 42.66 10.38 -0.53
CA ASN A 217 43.27 9.90 0.71
C ASN A 217 43.31 10.94 1.82
N GLU A 218 43.44 12.24 1.47
CA GLU A 218 43.49 13.33 2.44
C GLU A 218 42.56 14.47 2.02
N GLN A 219 41.67 14.87 2.90
CA GLN A 219 40.73 15.99 2.65
C GLN A 219 41.47 17.34 2.51
N SER A 220 42.61 17.49 3.15
CA SER A 220 43.43 18.73 3.13
C SER A 220 43.95 19.09 1.74
N GLN A 221 44.05 18.12 0.84
CA GLN A 221 44.53 18.31 -0.54
C GLN A 221 43.39 18.64 -1.53
N VAL A 222 42.14 18.65 -1.08
CA VAL A 222 40.96 18.86 -1.93
C VAL A 222 40.52 20.33 -1.86
N ASN A 223 40.18 20.90 -3.00
CA ASN A 223 39.60 22.24 -3.06
C ASN A 223 38.34 22.31 -2.17
N PRO A 224 38.20 23.31 -1.28
CA PRO A 224 37.07 23.45 -0.37
C PRO A 224 35.68 23.40 -1.06
N ALA A 225 35.60 23.96 -2.28
CA ALA A 225 34.34 23.90 -3.05
C ALA A 225 33.99 22.48 -3.48
N VAL A 226 34.97 21.67 -3.88
CA VAL A 226 34.77 20.25 -4.24
C VAL A 226 34.39 19.44 -3.00
N LEU A 227 35.09 19.70 -1.88
CA LEU A 227 34.82 19.03 -0.61
C LEU A 227 33.36 19.29 -0.13
N ASN A 228 32.90 20.54 -0.25
CA ASN A 228 31.52 20.89 0.08
C ASN A 228 30.49 20.16 -0.81
N ASN A 229 30.75 19.98 -2.09
CA ASN A 229 29.89 19.20 -2.97
C ASN A 229 29.88 17.70 -2.60
N LEU A 230 31.05 17.14 -2.26
CA LEU A 230 31.17 15.77 -1.79
C LEU A 230 30.43 15.56 -0.45
N LYS A 231 30.48 16.51 0.47
CA LYS A 231 29.72 16.47 1.72
C LYS A 231 28.18 16.50 1.46
N ARG A 232 27.75 17.27 0.46
CA ARG A 232 26.32 17.27 0.06
C ARG A 232 25.91 15.94 -0.57
N GLU A 233 26.74 15.40 -1.48
CA GLU A 233 26.51 14.08 -2.08
C GLU A 233 26.42 12.99 -1.00
N TRP A 234 27.37 13.00 -0.04
CA TRP A 234 27.34 12.11 1.11
C TRP A 234 26.05 12.24 1.92
N ALA A 235 25.67 13.45 2.32
CA ALA A 235 24.50 13.69 3.16
C ALA A 235 23.16 13.35 2.49
N THR A 236 23.11 13.30 1.14
CA THR A 236 21.87 12.97 0.42
C THR A 236 21.73 11.49 0.07
N LEU A 237 22.82 10.80 -0.23
CA LEU A 237 22.80 9.44 -0.76
C LEU A 237 23.56 8.44 0.11
N GLU A 238 24.82 8.72 0.38
CA GLU A 238 25.72 7.73 0.95
C GLU A 238 25.59 7.56 2.46
N ILE A 239 25.07 8.55 3.17
CA ILE A 239 24.85 8.50 4.62
C ILE A 239 23.92 7.34 5.01
N GLN A 240 23.03 6.93 4.11
CA GLN A 240 22.10 5.80 4.34
C GLN A 240 22.82 4.46 4.50
N ARG A 241 24.10 4.38 4.16
CA ARG A 241 24.95 3.20 4.40
C ARG A 241 25.45 3.12 5.84
N CYS A 242 25.41 4.24 6.59
CA CYS A 242 25.77 4.32 7.99
C CYS A 242 24.50 4.21 8.85
N TYR A 243 24.01 2.98 9.04
CA TYR A 243 22.81 2.68 9.80
C TYR A 243 23.10 1.95 11.11
N LEU A 244 22.12 1.91 12.00
CA LEU A 244 22.18 1.22 13.28
C LEU A 244 22.30 -0.29 13.09
N VAL A 245 23.30 -0.90 13.71
CA VAL A 245 23.52 -2.35 13.71
C VAL A 245 23.67 -2.88 15.12
N ASP A 246 23.34 -4.15 15.32
CA ASP A 246 23.56 -4.88 16.54
C ASP A 246 25.00 -5.44 16.66
N ASP A 247 25.28 -6.22 17.71
CA ASP A 247 26.58 -6.87 17.96
C ASP A 247 26.97 -7.88 16.86
N GLN A 248 26.02 -8.34 16.05
CA GLN A 248 26.23 -9.26 14.91
C GLN A 248 26.38 -8.51 13.59
N ASN A 249 26.39 -7.17 13.63
CA ASN A 249 26.43 -6.28 12.48
C ASN A 249 25.17 -6.36 11.57
N GLU A 250 24.02 -6.75 12.15
CA GLU A 250 22.73 -6.80 11.47
C GLU A 250 21.88 -5.55 11.81
N PRO A 251 21.12 -5.00 10.87
CA PRO A 251 20.28 -3.84 11.12
C PRO A 251 19.10 -4.22 12.03
N TYR A 252 18.84 -3.41 13.06
CA TYR A 252 17.78 -3.66 14.04
C TYR A 252 16.75 -2.52 14.17
N SER A 253 16.90 -1.43 13.43
CA SER A 253 16.03 -0.26 13.48
C SER A 253 15.63 0.20 12.08
N PHE A 254 14.31 0.43 11.88
CA PHE A 254 13.73 0.68 10.57
C PHE A 254 12.78 1.88 10.62
N ASP A 255 12.99 2.85 9.71
CA ASP A 255 12.15 4.03 9.55
C ASP A 255 11.14 3.79 8.44
N PHE A 256 9.86 3.68 8.84
CA PHE A 256 8.74 3.44 7.93
C PHE A 256 8.18 4.75 7.40
N GLU A 257 7.77 4.72 6.14
CA GLU A 257 7.02 5.76 5.49
C GLU A 257 5.84 5.15 4.75
N ILE A 258 4.62 5.56 5.13
CA ILE A 258 3.38 5.01 4.61
C ILE A 258 2.49 6.15 4.14
N GLU A 259 1.97 6.01 2.92
CA GLU A 259 0.97 6.90 2.35
C GLU A 259 -0.23 6.06 1.89
N THR A 260 -1.42 6.39 2.37
CA THR A 260 -2.67 5.69 2.02
C THR A 260 -3.34 6.34 0.83
N ASN A 261 -4.25 5.59 0.20
CA ASN A 261 -5.12 6.11 -0.85
C ASN A 261 -6.32 6.95 -0.32
N GLY A 262 -6.31 7.32 0.97
CA GLY A 262 -7.37 8.12 1.61
C GLY A 262 -8.60 7.34 2.05
N LEU A 263 -8.69 6.02 1.78
CA LEU A 263 -9.81 5.17 2.21
C LEU A 263 -9.71 4.78 3.68
N MET A 264 -8.49 4.55 4.15
CA MET A 264 -8.20 4.23 5.55
C MET A 264 -7.09 5.14 6.07
N SER A 265 -7.12 5.47 7.36
CA SER A 265 -6.01 6.17 8.00
C SER A 265 -4.78 5.28 8.10
N VAL A 266 -3.58 5.87 8.12
CA VAL A 266 -2.32 5.11 8.29
C VAL A 266 -2.34 4.24 9.55
N PRO A 267 -2.80 4.74 10.73
CA PRO A 267 -2.93 3.91 11.92
C PRO A 267 -3.80 2.67 11.71
N ALA A 268 -4.93 2.81 11.02
CA ALA A 268 -5.83 1.69 10.74
C ALA A 268 -5.20 0.67 9.78
N VAL A 269 -4.49 1.13 8.75
CA VAL A 269 -3.81 0.27 7.78
C VAL A 269 -2.72 -0.56 8.45
N VAL A 270 -1.87 0.06 9.28
CA VAL A 270 -0.79 -0.66 10.00
C VAL A 270 -1.38 -1.66 11.00
N HIS A 271 -2.39 -1.25 11.78
CA HIS A 271 -3.07 -2.16 12.70
C HIS A 271 -3.66 -3.38 11.98
N ARG A 272 -4.33 -3.16 10.82
CA ARG A 272 -4.82 -4.26 9.99
C ARG A 272 -3.68 -5.13 9.44
N GLY A 273 -2.57 -4.54 9.00
CA GLY A 273 -1.39 -5.27 8.56
C GLY A 273 -0.84 -6.21 9.64
N ILE A 274 -0.76 -5.75 10.89
CA ILE A 274 -0.37 -6.59 12.03
C ILE A 274 -1.40 -7.72 12.23
N ARG A 275 -2.69 -7.43 12.21
CA ARG A 275 -3.76 -8.45 12.36
C ARG A 275 -3.75 -9.49 11.24
N GLU A 276 -3.58 -9.08 9.99
CA GLU A 276 -3.50 -10.02 8.86
C GLU A 276 -2.23 -10.89 8.92
N THR A 277 -1.10 -10.33 9.40
CA THR A 277 0.10 -11.14 9.70
C THR A 277 -0.18 -12.19 10.79
N LYS A 278 -0.92 -11.82 11.85
CA LYS A 278 -1.35 -12.78 12.88
C LYS A 278 -2.25 -13.87 12.29
N LYS A 279 -3.25 -13.52 11.48
CA LYS A 279 -4.15 -14.49 10.84
C LYS A 279 -3.37 -15.47 9.95
N MET A 280 -2.39 -14.97 9.18
CA MET A 280 -1.51 -15.80 8.34
C MET A 280 -0.78 -16.86 9.17
N LEU A 281 -0.33 -16.53 10.38
CA LEU A 281 0.40 -17.44 11.26
C LEU A 281 -0.52 -18.35 12.08
N GLN A 282 -1.69 -17.88 12.51
CA GLN A 282 -2.59 -18.60 13.43
C GLN A 282 -3.04 -19.96 12.90
N GLN A 283 -3.20 -20.11 11.59
CA GLN A 283 -3.60 -21.39 10.97
C GLN A 283 -2.56 -22.51 11.20
N TYR A 284 -1.31 -22.17 11.52
CA TYR A 284 -0.22 -23.12 11.74
C TYR A 284 0.11 -23.34 13.23
N GLN A 285 -0.63 -22.70 14.14
CA GLN A 285 -0.37 -22.76 15.59
C GLN A 285 -0.52 -24.16 16.20
N THR A 286 -1.25 -25.04 15.55
CA THR A 286 -1.53 -26.42 16.00
C THR A 286 -0.98 -27.49 15.04
N LEU A 287 0.03 -27.15 14.25
CA LEU A 287 0.62 -28.04 13.25
C LEU A 287 1.20 -29.33 13.88
N ASP A 288 1.64 -29.27 15.15
CA ASP A 288 2.11 -30.40 15.92
C ASP A 288 1.02 -31.41 16.31
N MET A 289 -0.23 -30.97 16.40
CA MET A 289 -1.39 -31.83 16.73
C MET A 289 -2.18 -32.27 15.51
N LYS A 290 -2.43 -31.34 14.58
CA LYS A 290 -3.24 -31.57 13.37
C LYS A 290 -2.63 -30.86 12.18
N LEU A 291 -2.43 -31.60 11.09
CA LEU A 291 -2.04 -31.00 9.80
C LEU A 291 -3.25 -30.30 9.17
N PRO A 292 -3.14 -29.00 8.83
CA PRO A 292 -4.10 -28.33 7.99
C PRO A 292 -4.20 -29.02 6.61
N ALA A 293 -5.35 -28.89 5.95
CA ALA A 293 -5.59 -29.53 4.65
C ALA A 293 -4.63 -29.04 3.54
N ASN A 294 -4.10 -27.84 3.69
CA ASN A 294 -3.14 -27.23 2.76
C ASN A 294 -1.67 -27.50 3.13
N VAL A 295 -1.39 -28.37 4.11
CA VAL A 295 -0.02 -28.69 4.51
C VAL A 295 0.22 -30.19 4.37
N ARG A 296 1.28 -30.55 3.69
CA ARG A 296 1.77 -31.93 3.56
C ARG A 296 3.25 -31.99 3.93
N ILE A 297 3.65 -33.13 4.46
CA ILE A 297 5.03 -33.37 4.88
C ILE A 297 5.56 -34.60 4.12
N GLN A 298 6.75 -34.47 3.58
CA GLN A 298 7.42 -35.55 2.88
C GLN A 298 8.89 -35.63 3.31
N PRO A 299 9.54 -36.80 3.18
CA PRO A 299 10.98 -36.90 3.41
C PRO A 299 11.75 -35.95 2.50
N ALA A 300 12.81 -35.32 3.02
CA ALA A 300 13.65 -34.42 2.24
C ALA A 300 14.26 -35.12 1.04
N LEU A 301 14.27 -34.46 -0.11
CA LEU A 301 14.90 -34.98 -1.32
C LEU A 301 16.43 -34.94 -1.19
N GLY A 302 17.08 -36.06 -1.44
CA GLY A 302 18.55 -36.22 -1.42
C GLY A 302 19.11 -36.83 -0.13
N HIS A 303 20.40 -36.55 0.17
CA HIS A 303 21.11 -37.16 1.29
C HIS A 303 20.90 -36.51 2.66
N ARG A 304 19.96 -35.54 2.76
CA ARG A 304 19.70 -34.82 4.00
C ARG A 304 18.78 -35.61 4.92
N LYS A 305 19.13 -35.72 6.20
CA LYS A 305 18.21 -36.16 7.24
C LYS A 305 17.27 -35.03 7.54
N GLY A 306 16.04 -35.10 7.04
CA GLY A 306 15.07 -34.02 7.23
C GLY A 306 13.75 -34.29 6.53
N VAL A 307 12.88 -33.29 6.59
CA VAL A 307 11.58 -33.27 5.93
C VAL A 307 11.37 -31.99 5.19
N ASP A 308 10.59 -32.07 4.12
CA ASP A 308 10.04 -30.95 3.40
C ASP A 308 8.61 -30.73 3.88
N VAL A 309 8.33 -29.58 4.46
CA VAL A 309 6.98 -29.15 4.84
C VAL A 309 6.47 -28.27 3.71
N ILE A 310 5.45 -28.74 3.00
CA ILE A 310 4.91 -28.11 1.81
C ILE A 310 3.57 -27.46 2.16
N PHE A 311 3.47 -26.18 1.86
CA PHE A 311 2.26 -25.36 2.01
C PHE A 311 1.65 -25.15 0.61
N ASP A 312 0.47 -25.74 0.39
CA ASP A 312 -0.22 -25.71 -0.89
C ASP A 312 -1.16 -24.50 -1.00
N ASN A 313 -1.17 -23.85 -2.16
CA ASN A 313 -2.14 -22.82 -2.61
C ASN A 313 -2.27 -21.56 -1.75
N THR A 314 -1.38 -21.29 -0.81
CA THR A 314 -1.66 -20.24 0.16
C THR A 314 -0.55 -19.21 0.32
N GLU A 315 0.72 -19.59 0.10
CA GLU A 315 1.77 -18.76 0.68
C GLU A 315 2.88 -18.42 -0.31
N ASP A 316 3.47 -17.27 -0.05
CA ASP A 316 4.53 -16.69 -0.86
C ASP A 316 5.88 -16.68 -0.11
N HIS A 317 6.84 -15.99 -0.68
CA HIS A 317 8.15 -15.75 -0.09
C HIS A 317 8.08 -15.07 1.30
N THR A 318 6.99 -14.36 1.60
CA THR A 318 6.83 -13.62 2.87
C THR A 318 6.79 -14.59 4.06
N LEU A 319 5.91 -15.59 4.00
CA LEU A 319 5.84 -16.63 5.03
C LEU A 319 7.10 -17.49 5.04
N GLY A 320 7.61 -17.89 3.87
CA GLY A 320 8.79 -18.73 3.75
C GLY A 320 10.02 -18.12 4.41
N ASN A 321 10.29 -16.85 4.08
CA ASN A 321 11.41 -16.11 4.68
C ASN A 321 11.22 -15.88 6.18
N LEU A 322 9.99 -15.53 6.60
CA LEU A 322 9.68 -15.32 8.02
C LEU A 322 9.94 -16.60 8.84
N LEU A 323 9.43 -17.75 8.39
CA LEU A 323 9.65 -19.01 9.06
C LEU A 323 11.13 -19.43 9.05
N GLN A 324 11.81 -19.35 7.90
CA GLN A 324 13.23 -19.70 7.79
C GLN A 324 14.07 -18.89 8.78
N THR A 325 13.94 -17.58 8.77
CA THR A 325 14.75 -16.68 9.62
C THR A 325 14.61 -17.08 11.09
N TYR A 326 13.40 -17.18 11.60
CA TYR A 326 13.19 -17.47 13.01
C TYR A 326 13.44 -18.95 13.39
N LEU A 327 13.32 -19.89 12.44
CA LEU A 327 13.78 -21.27 12.64
C LEU A 327 15.31 -21.32 12.81
N VAL A 328 16.05 -20.60 11.98
CA VAL A 328 17.53 -20.52 12.07
C VAL A 328 17.95 -19.83 13.36
N GLU A 329 17.43 -18.63 13.64
CA GLU A 329 17.81 -17.88 14.83
C GLU A 329 17.57 -18.65 16.12
N ARG A 330 16.37 -19.25 16.25
CA ARG A 330 15.96 -19.85 17.52
C ARG A 330 16.42 -21.30 17.69
N HIS A 331 16.34 -22.13 16.66
CA HIS A 331 16.51 -23.56 16.74
C HIS A 331 17.86 -24.07 16.21
N ILE A 332 18.65 -23.18 15.58
CA ILE A 332 20.01 -23.51 15.12
C ILE A 332 21.02 -22.64 15.89
N MET A 333 20.85 -21.31 15.91
CA MET A 333 21.81 -20.40 16.51
C MET A 333 21.65 -20.30 18.04
N ALA A 334 20.41 -20.17 18.52
CA ALA A 334 20.12 -19.98 19.96
C ALA A 334 19.84 -21.27 20.75
N ASP A 335 20.06 -22.45 20.16
CA ASP A 335 19.88 -23.77 20.79
C ASP A 335 18.50 -24.03 21.42
N ALA A 336 17.45 -23.33 20.99
CA ALA A 336 16.10 -23.57 21.51
C ALA A 336 15.59 -24.97 21.10
N ALA A 337 14.92 -25.65 22.03
CA ALA A 337 14.29 -26.94 21.72
C ALA A 337 13.01 -26.77 20.88
N PRO A 338 12.77 -27.65 19.90
CA PRO A 338 13.63 -28.73 19.42
C PRO A 338 14.80 -28.21 18.56
N ARG A 339 15.98 -28.79 18.71
CA ARG A 339 17.16 -28.38 17.94
C ARG A 339 17.08 -28.88 16.50
N LEU A 340 17.44 -27.99 15.58
CA LEU A 340 17.51 -28.26 14.14
C LEU A 340 18.95 -28.24 13.65
N THR A 341 19.22 -29.01 12.57
CA THR A 341 20.51 -28.99 11.89
C THR A 341 20.50 -28.09 10.66
N TYR A 342 19.31 -27.85 10.10
CA TYR A 342 19.12 -27.06 8.91
C TYR A 342 17.68 -26.49 8.88
N ALA A 343 17.52 -25.28 8.39
CA ALA A 343 16.24 -24.71 8.02
C ALA A 343 16.42 -23.82 6.78
N GLY A 344 15.56 -23.99 5.79
CA GLY A 344 15.57 -23.22 4.56
C GLY A 344 14.18 -23.21 3.93
N TYR A 345 13.95 -22.35 2.95
CA TYR A 345 12.72 -22.42 2.16
C TYR A 345 13.03 -22.31 0.66
N LYS A 346 12.13 -22.85 -0.13
CA LYS A 346 12.14 -22.69 -1.58
C LYS A 346 10.72 -22.56 -2.10
N MET A 347 10.57 -21.78 -3.17
CA MET A 347 9.38 -21.80 -4.01
C MET A 347 9.63 -22.76 -5.16
N GLY A 348 8.62 -23.57 -5.45
CA GLY A 348 8.67 -24.51 -6.57
C GLY A 348 8.58 -23.80 -7.93
N HIS A 349 7.84 -24.41 -8.83
CA HIS A 349 7.60 -23.80 -10.15
C HIS A 349 6.68 -22.58 -10.02
N PRO A 350 6.91 -21.45 -10.74
CA PRO A 350 6.09 -20.22 -10.63
C PRO A 350 4.59 -20.43 -10.88
N LEU A 351 4.20 -21.42 -11.67
CA LEU A 351 2.78 -21.78 -11.92
C LEU A 351 2.17 -22.65 -10.82
N LYS A 352 2.99 -23.16 -9.89
CA LYS A 352 2.53 -23.92 -8.74
C LYS A 352 2.69 -23.03 -7.51
N LYS A 353 1.59 -22.67 -6.88
CA LYS A 353 1.60 -21.93 -5.61
C LYS A 353 1.94 -22.89 -4.47
N GLU A 354 3.18 -23.35 -4.43
CA GLU A 354 3.71 -24.28 -3.42
C GLU A 354 4.93 -23.65 -2.74
N LEU A 355 4.84 -23.40 -1.44
CA LEU A 355 5.96 -23.02 -0.59
C LEU A 355 6.49 -24.28 0.11
N THR A 356 7.76 -24.58 -0.02
CA THR A 356 8.42 -25.69 0.68
C THR A 356 9.38 -25.14 1.72
N VAL A 357 9.19 -25.51 2.99
CA VAL A 357 10.15 -25.25 4.08
C VAL A 357 10.89 -26.54 4.35
N GLU A 358 12.21 -26.51 4.11
CA GLU A 358 13.11 -27.65 4.31
C GLU A 358 13.68 -27.61 5.73
N ILE A 359 13.48 -28.68 6.49
CA ILE A 359 13.92 -28.75 7.88
C ILE A 359 14.75 -30.02 8.09
N GLY A 360 15.97 -29.84 8.59
CA GLY A 360 16.86 -30.94 9.00
C GLY A 360 16.81 -31.13 10.51
N ALA A 361 16.76 -32.41 10.94
CA ALA A 361 16.87 -32.79 12.34
C ALA A 361 17.57 -34.14 12.47
N GLU A 362 18.19 -34.43 13.62
CA GLU A 362 18.91 -35.68 13.84
C GLU A 362 17.97 -36.87 14.11
N THR A 363 16.88 -36.63 14.84
CA THR A 363 15.92 -37.65 15.28
C THR A 363 14.50 -37.20 15.07
N ASP A 364 13.57 -38.15 14.84
CA ASP A 364 12.12 -37.92 14.68
C ASP A 364 11.80 -36.67 13.85
N THR A 365 12.28 -36.68 12.63
CA THR A 365 12.36 -35.48 11.77
C THR A 365 11.00 -34.81 11.52
N ASP A 366 9.91 -35.61 11.37
CA ASP A 366 8.56 -35.08 11.16
C ASP A 366 8.04 -34.30 12.37
N MET A 367 8.00 -34.95 13.55
CA MET A 367 7.50 -34.30 14.77
C MET A 367 8.40 -33.16 15.25
N THR A 368 9.71 -33.29 15.06
CA THR A 368 10.68 -32.23 15.36
C THR A 368 10.43 -30.99 14.51
N ALA A 369 10.25 -31.17 13.21
CA ALA A 369 9.93 -30.08 12.28
C ALA A 369 8.61 -29.37 12.64
N ARG A 370 7.55 -30.13 12.89
CA ARG A 370 6.25 -29.59 13.31
C ARG A 370 6.36 -28.78 14.59
N ARG A 371 7.01 -29.32 15.62
CA ARG A 371 7.19 -28.63 16.92
C ARG A 371 8.04 -27.38 16.78
N ALA A 372 9.07 -27.39 15.94
CA ALA A 372 9.88 -26.20 15.67
C ALA A 372 9.06 -25.09 14.99
N ILE A 373 8.29 -25.42 13.95
CA ILE A 373 7.40 -24.45 13.29
C ILE A 373 6.38 -23.89 14.30
N VAL A 374 5.72 -24.74 15.10
CA VAL A 374 4.75 -24.30 16.10
C VAL A 374 5.41 -23.39 17.15
N ALA A 375 6.62 -23.70 17.59
CA ALA A 375 7.37 -22.87 18.54
C ALA A 375 7.66 -21.47 17.96
N VAL A 376 8.10 -21.40 16.68
CA VAL A 376 8.34 -20.15 15.97
C VAL A 376 7.03 -19.37 15.77
N VAL A 377 5.97 -20.04 15.34
CA VAL A 377 4.64 -19.41 15.14
C VAL A 377 4.12 -18.80 16.44
N ARG A 378 4.19 -19.53 17.56
CA ARG A 378 3.76 -19.03 18.87
C ARG A 378 4.61 -17.84 19.35
N PHE A 379 5.90 -17.89 19.11
CA PHE A 379 6.79 -16.78 19.41
C PHE A 379 6.43 -15.53 18.60
N LEU A 380 6.25 -15.68 17.28
CA LEU A 380 5.87 -14.58 16.38
C LEU A 380 4.51 -14.00 16.74
N LEU A 381 3.52 -14.82 17.10
CA LEU A 381 2.23 -14.35 17.56
C LEU A 381 2.35 -13.50 18.83
N GLY A 382 3.15 -13.93 19.80
CA GLY A 382 3.43 -13.15 21.01
C GLY A 382 4.14 -11.81 20.71
N LEU A 383 5.06 -11.80 19.76
CA LEU A 383 5.73 -10.58 19.29
C LEU A 383 4.73 -9.63 18.62
N LEU A 384 3.89 -10.15 17.72
CA LEU A 384 2.84 -9.37 17.04
C LEU A 384 1.77 -8.86 18.02
N ASP A 385 1.43 -9.61 19.08
CA ASP A 385 0.54 -9.13 20.15
C ASP A 385 1.14 -7.94 20.90
N THR A 386 2.45 -7.95 21.11
CA THR A 386 3.16 -6.82 21.70
C THR A 386 3.19 -5.63 20.75
N MET A 387 3.48 -5.87 19.47
CA MET A 387 3.45 -4.83 18.44
C MET A 387 2.05 -4.19 18.33
N GLU A 388 0.99 -4.97 18.32
CA GLU A 388 -0.38 -4.46 18.25
C GLU A 388 -0.71 -3.56 19.44
N ARG A 389 -0.37 -3.99 20.66
CA ARG A 389 -0.58 -3.18 21.87
C ARG A 389 0.22 -1.87 21.85
N ASP A 390 1.50 -1.95 21.48
CA ASP A 390 2.36 -0.77 21.39
C ASP A 390 1.83 0.21 20.35
N TRP A 391 1.38 -0.31 19.19
CA TRP A 391 0.79 0.52 18.13
C TRP A 391 -0.46 1.24 18.59
N LEU A 392 -1.40 0.53 19.21
CA LEU A 392 -2.63 1.11 19.77
C LEU A 392 -2.38 2.11 20.91
N THR A 393 -1.30 1.94 21.66
CA THR A 393 -0.92 2.89 22.70
C THR A 393 -0.51 4.25 22.11
N ILE A 394 0.12 4.25 20.95
CA ILE A 394 0.62 5.47 20.29
C ILE A 394 -0.46 6.13 19.43
N THR A 395 -1.31 5.35 18.77
CA THR A 395 -2.24 5.83 17.74
C THR A 395 -3.71 5.88 18.18
N GLY A 396 -4.05 5.32 19.34
CA GLY A 396 -5.41 5.25 19.87
C GLY A 396 -6.05 3.87 19.78
N THR A 397 -7.27 3.74 20.29
CA THR A 397 -7.98 2.45 20.35
C THR A 397 -8.38 1.92 18.95
N ALA A 398 -8.53 0.60 18.84
CA ALA A 398 -8.97 -0.04 17.60
C ALA A 398 -10.31 0.49 17.07
N GLU A 399 -11.24 0.86 17.95
CA GLU A 399 -12.53 1.47 17.59
C GLU A 399 -12.36 2.87 16.98
N GLN A 400 -11.45 3.68 17.53
CA GLN A 400 -11.13 5.01 17.00
C GLN A 400 -10.46 4.93 15.63
N LEU A 401 -9.67 3.89 15.38
CA LEU A 401 -9.00 3.67 14.09
C LEU A 401 -9.95 3.24 12.97
N GLN A 402 -11.10 2.66 13.31
CA GLN A 402 -12.12 2.25 12.34
C GLN A 402 -13.07 3.40 11.96
N ALA A 403 -13.13 4.45 12.78
CA ALA A 403 -13.95 5.61 12.47
C ALA A 403 -13.35 6.36 11.27
N LEU A 404 -14.06 6.36 10.14
CA LEU A 404 -13.73 7.23 9.02
C LEU A 404 -13.89 8.69 9.45
N PRO A 405 -13.01 9.61 9.02
CA PRO A 405 -13.27 11.02 9.15
C PRO A 405 -14.59 11.32 8.44
N ALA A 406 -15.49 12.03 9.13
CA ALA A 406 -16.77 12.45 8.58
C ALA A 406 -16.55 13.16 7.23
N PRO A 407 -17.36 12.88 6.20
CA PRO A 407 -17.24 13.56 4.92
C PRO A 407 -17.41 15.07 5.17
N SER A 408 -16.50 15.86 4.63
CA SER A 408 -16.62 17.32 4.67
C SER A 408 -17.92 17.71 3.96
N PRO A 409 -18.78 18.58 4.54
CA PRO A 409 -20.01 18.95 3.90
C PRO A 409 -19.72 19.58 2.52
N PRO A 410 -20.50 19.23 1.48
CA PRO A 410 -20.35 19.84 0.18
C PRO A 410 -20.51 21.35 0.30
N ASN A 411 -19.53 22.13 -0.18
CA ASN A 411 -19.68 23.57 -0.30
C ASN A 411 -20.90 23.84 -1.16
N SER A 412 -21.96 24.35 -0.54
CA SER A 412 -23.11 24.90 -1.25
C SER A 412 -22.60 26.08 -2.10
N ARG A 413 -22.35 25.81 -3.38
CA ARG A 413 -22.25 26.90 -4.36
C ARG A 413 -23.59 27.61 -4.33
N SER A 414 -23.63 28.77 -3.65
CA SER A 414 -24.73 29.70 -3.72
C SER A 414 -24.86 30.12 -5.17
N THR A 415 -25.93 29.68 -5.81
CA THR A 415 -26.43 30.24 -7.05
C THR A 415 -26.99 31.63 -6.70
N ASN A 416 -26.14 32.65 -6.69
CA ASN A 416 -26.58 34.01 -6.72
C ASN A 416 -26.83 34.45 -8.18
N ASN A 417 -28.05 34.19 -8.66
CA ASN A 417 -28.69 35.03 -9.67
C ASN A 417 -29.23 36.29 -8.97
N GLY A 418 -28.66 37.42 -9.28
CA GLY A 418 -29.15 38.67 -8.73
C GLY A 418 -28.35 39.87 -9.20
N SER A 419 -28.67 40.36 -10.37
CA SER A 419 -28.74 41.74 -10.91
C SER A 419 -28.14 42.90 -10.11
N SER A 420 -27.29 43.63 -10.83
CA SER A 420 -27.12 45.09 -10.95
C SER A 420 -26.37 45.87 -9.86
N ASN A 421 -25.38 46.53 -10.37
CA ASN A 421 -24.97 47.94 -10.29
C ASN A 421 -23.73 48.37 -9.48
N ASN A 422 -22.79 48.87 -10.31
CA ASN A 422 -21.92 50.05 -10.13
C ASN A 422 -21.00 50.19 -8.91
N GLY A 423 -19.73 50.33 -9.25
CA GLY A 423 -18.74 51.01 -8.43
C GLY A 423 -17.32 50.58 -8.64
N SER A 424 -16.66 51.25 -9.58
CA SER A 424 -15.22 51.32 -9.81
C SER A 424 -14.32 51.16 -8.57
N ASN A 425 -13.35 50.24 -8.62
CA ASN A 425 -11.95 50.57 -8.27
C ASN A 425 -11.06 49.42 -8.79
N GLU A 426 -10.24 49.78 -9.78
CA GLU A 426 -9.14 48.95 -10.27
C GLU A 426 -8.02 48.94 -9.22
N GLU A 427 -7.68 47.74 -8.73
CA GLU A 427 -6.38 47.49 -8.13
C GLU A 427 -5.65 46.45 -8.99
N ILE A 428 -4.62 46.95 -9.65
CA ILE A 428 -3.76 46.23 -10.60
C ILE A 428 -2.88 45.27 -9.80
N ALA A 429 -3.05 43.98 -10.02
CA ALA A 429 -2.12 42.93 -9.54
C ALA A 429 -0.80 42.99 -10.34
N PRO A 430 0.38 42.77 -9.71
CA PRO A 430 1.64 42.86 -10.40
C PRO A 430 1.86 41.66 -11.37
N ALA A 431 2.34 42.03 -12.56
CA ALA A 431 2.65 41.09 -13.65
C ALA A 431 3.77 40.12 -13.29
N LEU A 432 3.57 38.85 -13.62
CA LEU A 432 4.60 37.80 -13.57
C LEU A 432 5.74 38.06 -14.59
N PRO A 433 7.00 37.75 -14.24
CA PRO A 433 8.12 37.96 -15.16
C PRO A 433 8.05 36.97 -16.35
N PRO A 434 8.55 37.36 -17.53
CA PRO A 434 8.47 36.54 -18.73
C PRO A 434 9.36 35.32 -18.68
N VAL A 435 8.83 34.21 -19.19
CA VAL A 435 9.54 32.93 -19.37
C VAL A 435 10.60 33.08 -20.46
N PRO A 436 11.88 32.68 -20.25
CA PRO A 436 12.91 32.79 -21.27
C PRO A 436 12.69 31.80 -22.42
N GLU A 437 12.75 32.29 -23.64
CA GLU A 437 12.66 31.51 -24.88
C GLU A 437 13.83 30.51 -25.03
N PRO A 438 13.59 29.31 -25.59
CA PRO A 438 14.63 28.33 -25.81
C PRO A 438 15.57 28.75 -26.95
N LYS A 439 16.87 28.85 -26.64
CA LYS A 439 17.94 29.15 -27.61
C LYS A 439 17.99 28.07 -28.71
N ALA A 440 17.86 28.47 -29.95
CA ALA A 440 17.99 27.64 -31.16
C ALA A 440 19.36 26.94 -31.21
N ARG A 441 19.38 25.62 -31.36
CA ARG A 441 20.56 24.80 -31.61
C ARG A 441 21.12 25.11 -33.01
N LYS A 442 22.29 25.70 -33.06
CA LYS A 442 23.08 25.82 -34.32
C LYS A 442 23.45 24.43 -34.81
N GLY A 443 23.00 24.11 -36.02
CA GLY A 443 23.35 22.90 -36.74
C GLY A 443 24.87 22.82 -36.98
N ARG A 444 25.46 21.67 -36.63
CA ARG A 444 26.84 21.30 -37.09
C ARG A 444 26.72 20.70 -38.48
N GLY A 445 27.38 21.37 -39.44
CA GLY A 445 27.49 20.92 -40.82
C GLY A 445 28.23 19.58 -40.91
N ARG A 446 27.72 18.76 -41.86
CA ARG A 446 28.44 17.60 -42.41
C ARG A 446 29.67 18.08 -43.17
N GLY A 447 30.88 17.66 -42.77
CA GLY A 447 32.06 17.60 -43.59
C GLY A 447 32.38 16.15 -43.86
N GLY A 448 32.41 15.77 -45.13
CA GLY A 448 32.78 14.46 -45.58
C GLY A 448 34.32 14.28 -45.61
N LEU A 449 34.69 13.08 -45.43
CA LEU A 449 35.61 12.22 -46.19
C LEU A 449 35.64 10.88 -45.50
#